data_59d084a9e9eb0178fff154a272fc547e
#
_entry.id   59d084a9e9eb0178fff154a272fc547e
#
_cell.length_a   1.000
_cell.length_b   1.000
_cell.length_c   1.000
_cell.angle_alpha   90.00
_cell.angle_beta   90.00
_cell.angle_gamma   90.00
#
_symmetry.space_group_name_H-M   'P 1'
#
loop_
_entity.id
_entity.type
_entity.pdbx_description
1 polymer ?
#
loop_
_entity_poly.entity_id
_entity_poly.type
_entity_poly.pdbx_seq_one_letter_code
_entity_poly.pdbx_strand_id
1 'polypeptide(L)'
;MKRVLTVLTALICVIGLLGCNDGNRLTLDKVVELSAKGEDLSWSDFKQYESKDVGFGLYIYYYDIDDTFGLWIGGVPSDKPLYMRLAPKADRDNGIDIRTDDVKAFIKANKK
;
A
#
# COMPACT_ATOMS: atom_id res chain seq x y z
N MET A 1 -22.35 -0.39 35.23
CA MET A 1 -21.00 -0.11 34.80
C MET A 1 -20.50 -1.10 33.80
N LYS A 2 -20.54 -2.37 34.14
CA LYS A 2 -20.07 -3.40 33.20
C LYS A 2 -20.85 -3.39 31.90
N ARG A 3 -22.14 -3.14 31.99
CA ARG A 3 -22.99 -3.09 30.81
C ARG A 3 -22.63 -1.95 29.88
N VAL A 4 -22.24 -0.84 30.45
CA VAL A 4 -21.82 0.32 29.67
C VAL A 4 -20.58 -0.01 28.87
N LEU A 5 -19.64 -0.68 29.47
CA LEU A 5 -18.42 -1.08 28.78
C LEU A 5 -18.72 -2.00 27.61
N THR A 6 -19.65 -2.93 27.80
CA THR A 6 -20.02 -3.85 26.76
C THR A 6 -20.61 -3.12 25.56
N VAL A 7 -21.46 -2.15 25.84
CA VAL A 7 -22.08 -1.37 24.77
C VAL A 7 -21.03 -0.60 23.98
N LEU A 8 -20.09 -0.01 24.69
CA LEU A 8 -19.01 0.73 24.01
C LEU A 8 -18.18 -0.17 23.12
N THR A 9 -17.89 -1.36 23.59
CA THR A 9 -17.13 -2.32 22.79
C THR A 9 -17.87 -2.66 21.52
N ALA A 10 -19.14 -2.92 21.60
CA ALA A 10 -19.93 -3.23 20.42
C ALA A 10 -19.93 -2.09 19.42
N LEU A 11 -20.04 -0.89 19.93
CA LEU A 11 -20.05 0.29 19.07
C LEU A 11 -18.73 0.43 18.33
N ILE A 12 -17.64 0.19 18.97
CA ILE A 12 -16.31 0.26 18.35
C ILE A 12 -16.22 -0.77 17.23
N CYS A 13 -16.73 -1.97 17.44
CA CYS A 13 -16.72 -2.99 16.41
C CYS A 13 -17.50 -2.57 15.17
N VAL A 14 -18.64 -1.94 15.37
CA VAL A 14 -19.45 -1.47 14.25
C VAL A 14 -18.69 -0.42 13.44
N ILE A 15 -18.04 0.49 14.10
CA ILE A 15 -17.25 1.51 13.44
C ILE A 15 -16.11 0.85 12.65
N GLY A 16 -15.49 -0.16 13.22
CA GLY A 16 -14.46 -0.90 12.53
C GLY A 16 -14.95 -1.53 11.25
N LEU A 17 -16.15 -2.08 11.26
CA LEU A 17 -16.73 -2.68 10.07
C LEU A 17 -16.94 -1.67 8.97
N LEU A 18 -17.44 -0.50 9.33
CA LEU A 18 -17.64 0.55 8.35
C LEU A 18 -16.33 1.00 7.76
N GLY A 19 -15.28 1.07 8.57
CA GLY A 19 -13.96 1.40 8.08
C GLY A 19 -13.40 0.38 7.10
N CYS A 20 -13.81 -0.86 7.20
CA CYS A 20 -13.35 -1.91 6.30
C CYS A 20 -13.74 -1.68 4.84
N ASN A 21 -14.79 -0.91 4.59
CA ASN A 21 -15.20 -0.62 3.22
C ASN A 21 -14.16 0.19 2.47
N ASP A 22 -13.43 1.02 3.18
CA ASP A 22 -12.36 1.81 2.61
C ASP A 22 -10.99 1.17 2.81
N GLY A 23 -10.96 0.04 3.50
CA GLY A 23 -9.74 -0.62 3.90
C GLY A 23 -8.99 -1.31 2.77
N ASN A 24 -9.62 -1.44 1.60
CA ASN A 24 -8.99 -2.11 0.47
C ASN A 24 -8.03 -1.21 -0.29
N ARG A 25 -8.05 0.08 -0.02
CA ARG A 25 -7.13 0.99 -0.69
C ARG A 25 -5.81 1.05 0.05
N LEU A 26 -4.73 0.88 -0.69
CA LEU A 26 -3.39 0.98 -0.14
C LEU A 26 -3.10 2.44 0.21
N THR A 27 -2.62 2.67 1.42
CA THR A 27 -2.30 4.02 1.89
C THR A 27 -0.80 4.20 2.03
N LEU A 28 -0.36 5.45 2.08
CA LEU A 28 1.05 5.76 2.23
C LEU A 28 1.61 5.21 3.55
N ASP A 29 0.84 5.32 4.64
CA ASP A 29 1.25 4.78 5.92
C ASP A 29 1.44 3.27 5.86
N LYS A 30 0.57 2.59 5.13
CA LYS A 30 0.69 1.14 4.98
C LYS A 30 1.91 0.78 4.12
N VAL A 31 2.23 1.57 3.13
CA VAL A 31 3.43 1.36 2.32
C VAL A 31 4.67 1.45 3.22
N VAL A 32 4.72 2.46 4.08
CA VAL A 32 5.83 2.61 5.02
C VAL A 32 5.93 1.38 5.94
N GLU A 33 4.80 0.93 6.45
CA GLU A 33 4.75 -0.24 7.33
C GLU A 33 5.24 -1.49 6.61
N LEU A 34 4.76 -1.72 5.39
CA LEU A 34 5.15 -2.88 4.62
C LEU A 34 6.62 -2.83 4.21
N SER A 35 7.15 -1.64 3.95
CA SER A 35 8.54 -1.49 3.55
C SER A 35 9.51 -2.01 4.60
N ALA A 36 9.07 -2.12 5.85
CA ALA A 36 9.90 -2.66 6.92
C ALA A 36 10.25 -4.12 6.72
N LYS A 37 9.48 -4.85 5.91
CA LYS A 37 9.78 -6.23 5.57
C LYS A 37 10.97 -6.36 4.62
N GLY A 38 11.33 -5.29 3.95
CA GLY A 38 12.46 -5.30 3.02
C GLY A 38 12.25 -6.33 1.91
N GLU A 39 13.25 -7.14 1.68
CA GLU A 39 13.21 -8.12 0.59
C GLU A 39 12.28 -9.29 0.83
N ASP A 40 11.70 -9.38 2.02
CA ASP A 40 10.66 -10.39 2.29
C ASP A 40 9.31 -10.00 1.72
N LEU A 41 9.15 -8.77 1.26
CA LEU A 41 7.91 -8.36 0.59
C LEU A 41 7.67 -9.19 -0.66
N SER A 42 6.40 -9.53 -0.88
CA SER A 42 6.00 -10.34 -2.03
C SER A 42 4.65 -9.87 -2.55
N TRP A 43 4.20 -10.46 -3.66
CA TRP A 43 2.89 -10.18 -4.22
C TRP A 43 1.77 -10.37 -3.19
N SER A 44 1.88 -11.39 -2.35
CA SER A 44 0.83 -11.71 -1.38
C SER A 44 0.60 -10.63 -0.35
N ASP A 45 1.60 -9.81 -0.07
CA ASP A 45 1.44 -8.70 0.88
C ASP A 45 0.52 -7.61 0.34
N PHE A 46 0.28 -7.59 -0.97
CA PHE A 46 -0.52 -6.55 -1.61
C PHE A 46 -1.84 -7.06 -2.18
N LYS A 47 -2.11 -8.36 -2.10
CA LYS A 47 -3.31 -8.95 -2.69
C LYS A 47 -4.61 -8.33 -2.20
N GLN A 48 -4.64 -7.93 -0.96
CA GLN A 48 -5.86 -7.40 -0.34
C GLN A 48 -6.18 -5.98 -0.76
N TYR A 49 -5.27 -5.32 -1.43
CA TYR A 49 -5.45 -3.91 -1.82
C TYR A 49 -5.90 -3.78 -3.26
N GLU A 50 -6.69 -2.73 -3.52
CA GLU A 50 -7.15 -2.45 -4.87
C GLU A 50 -6.00 -2.06 -5.78
N SER A 51 -5.99 -2.62 -6.97
CA SER A 51 -4.96 -2.33 -7.96
C SER A 51 -5.56 -2.38 -9.36
N LYS A 52 -4.82 -1.82 -10.31
CA LYS A 52 -5.14 -1.90 -11.72
C LYS A 52 -4.01 -2.61 -12.45
N ASP A 53 -4.38 -3.52 -13.34
CA ASP A 53 -3.42 -4.17 -14.21
C ASP A 53 -3.08 -3.18 -15.33
N VAL A 54 -1.84 -2.71 -15.36
CA VAL A 54 -1.38 -1.72 -16.34
C VAL A 54 -0.29 -2.29 -17.24
N GLY A 55 -0.13 -3.61 -17.24
CA GLY A 55 1.01 -4.24 -17.87
C GLY A 55 0.86 -4.65 -19.32
N PHE A 56 -0.34 -4.64 -19.89
CA PHE A 56 -0.57 -5.04 -21.28
C PHE A 56 0.12 -6.35 -21.65
N GLY A 57 -0.13 -7.40 -20.82
CA GLY A 57 0.48 -8.69 -21.03
C GLY A 57 1.66 -8.97 -20.11
N LEU A 58 2.16 -7.97 -19.44
CA LEU A 58 3.15 -8.11 -18.37
C LEU A 58 2.44 -8.00 -17.04
N TYR A 59 3.04 -8.54 -15.99
CA TYR A 59 2.45 -8.43 -14.66
C TYR A 59 2.94 -7.13 -14.01
N ILE A 60 2.18 -6.05 -14.22
CA ILE A 60 2.43 -4.75 -13.62
C ILE A 60 1.13 -4.27 -13.02
N TYR A 61 1.11 -4.09 -11.71
CA TYR A 61 -0.06 -3.62 -10.99
C TYR A 61 0.19 -2.25 -10.40
N TYR A 62 -0.75 -1.37 -10.61
CA TYR A 62 -0.69 -0.01 -10.11
C TYR A 62 -1.63 0.15 -8.92
N TYR A 63 -1.10 0.68 -7.84
CA TYR A 63 -1.84 0.98 -6.61
C TYR A 63 -1.91 2.49 -6.45
N ASP A 64 -3.13 3.02 -6.49
CA ASP A 64 -3.36 4.46 -6.34
C ASP A 64 -3.32 4.80 -4.86
N ILE A 65 -2.25 5.45 -4.42
CA ILE A 65 -2.04 5.75 -3.01
C ILE A 65 -2.81 7.02 -2.60
N ASP A 66 -2.43 8.15 -3.19
CA ASP A 66 -3.04 9.44 -2.89
C ASP A 66 -2.85 10.39 -4.08
N ASP A 67 -3.07 11.69 -3.88
CA ASP A 67 -2.95 12.65 -4.96
C ASP A 67 -1.53 12.81 -5.47
N THR A 68 -0.55 12.48 -4.67
CA THR A 68 0.86 12.69 -5.00
C THR A 68 1.56 11.41 -5.46
N PHE A 69 1.29 10.30 -4.80
CA PHE A 69 2.04 9.06 -4.98
C PHE A 69 1.24 7.92 -5.57
N GLY A 70 1.95 7.06 -6.29
CA GLY A 70 1.44 5.78 -6.74
C GLY A 70 2.49 4.72 -6.53
N LEU A 71 2.06 3.46 -6.43
CA LEU A 71 2.97 2.33 -6.30
C LEU A 71 2.79 1.41 -7.51
N TRP A 72 3.89 1.08 -8.17
CA TRP A 72 3.90 0.15 -9.31
C TRP A 72 4.69 -1.08 -8.92
N ILE A 73 4.05 -2.24 -9.00
CA ILE A 73 4.69 -3.51 -8.72
C ILE A 73 4.69 -4.35 -9.99
N GLY A 74 5.87 -4.75 -10.42
CA GLY A 74 5.98 -5.52 -11.66
C GLY A 74 6.89 -6.73 -11.52
N GLY A 75 6.66 -7.72 -12.37
CA GLY A 75 7.46 -8.93 -12.40
C GLY A 75 6.65 -10.15 -12.79
N VAL A 76 7.01 -11.29 -12.23
CA VAL A 76 6.36 -12.58 -12.48
C VAL A 76 5.48 -12.93 -11.28
N PRO A 77 4.21 -13.33 -11.50
CA PRO A 77 3.26 -13.53 -10.40
C PRO A 77 3.61 -14.68 -9.46
N SER A 78 4.32 -15.68 -9.94
CA SER A 78 4.67 -16.85 -9.14
C SER A 78 5.93 -16.63 -8.30
N ASP A 79 6.66 -15.56 -8.56
CA ASP A 79 7.89 -15.23 -7.87
C ASP A 79 7.77 -13.89 -7.18
N LYS A 80 8.84 -13.47 -6.52
CA LYS A 80 8.87 -12.13 -5.95
C LYS A 80 8.91 -11.10 -7.08
N PRO A 81 8.28 -9.95 -6.90
CA PRO A 81 8.32 -8.90 -7.92
C PRO A 81 9.74 -8.48 -8.27
N LEU A 82 9.93 -8.10 -9.51
CA LEU A 82 11.20 -7.54 -9.95
C LEU A 82 11.43 -6.16 -9.36
N TYR A 83 10.35 -5.39 -9.19
CA TYR A 83 10.43 -4.07 -8.58
C TYR A 83 9.13 -3.75 -7.84
N MET A 84 9.27 -2.87 -6.86
CA MET A 84 8.13 -2.31 -6.13
C MET A 84 8.40 -0.81 -6.02
N ARG A 85 7.97 -0.07 -7.02
CA ARG A 85 8.35 1.33 -7.18
C ARG A 85 7.31 2.28 -6.64
N LEU A 86 7.68 3.05 -5.63
CA LEU A 86 6.90 4.18 -5.15
C LEU A 86 7.40 5.43 -5.85
N ALA A 87 6.52 6.17 -6.49
CA ALA A 87 6.92 7.36 -7.25
C ALA A 87 5.81 8.40 -7.24
N PRO A 88 6.17 9.67 -7.46
CA PRO A 88 5.16 10.69 -7.69
C PRO A 88 4.39 10.37 -8.96
N LYS A 89 3.10 10.57 -8.95
CA LYS A 89 2.27 10.31 -10.13
C LYS A 89 2.68 11.16 -11.33
N ALA A 90 3.15 12.35 -11.06
CA ALA A 90 3.58 13.28 -12.10
C ALA A 90 4.95 12.96 -12.67
N ASP A 91 5.74 12.14 -11.97
CA ASP A 91 7.10 11.81 -12.40
C ASP A 91 7.45 10.38 -11.98
N ARG A 92 6.98 9.42 -12.76
CA ARG A 92 7.16 8.00 -12.47
C ARG A 92 8.61 7.57 -12.49
N ASP A 93 9.45 8.27 -13.23
CA ASP A 93 10.86 7.90 -13.32
C ASP A 93 11.64 8.28 -12.07
N ASN A 94 11.09 9.17 -11.26
CA ASN A 94 11.72 9.60 -10.02
C ASN A 94 11.16 8.80 -8.84
N GLY A 95 11.34 7.48 -8.90
CA GLY A 95 10.82 6.59 -7.88
C GLY A 95 11.92 5.80 -7.19
N ILE A 96 11.50 5.11 -6.12
CA ILE A 96 12.39 4.24 -5.35
C ILE A 96 11.76 2.87 -5.22
N ASP A 97 12.57 1.88 -4.92
CA ASP A 97 12.07 0.54 -4.57
C ASP A 97 11.87 0.50 -3.06
N ILE A 98 10.64 0.21 -2.64
CA ILE A 98 10.29 0.25 -1.22
C ILE A 98 10.96 -0.84 -0.40
N ARG A 99 11.55 -1.84 -1.05
CA ARG A 99 12.23 -2.93 -0.35
C ARG A 99 13.65 -2.57 0.07
N THR A 100 14.29 -1.65 -0.62
CA THR A 100 15.71 -1.37 -0.43
C THR A 100 16.01 0.08 -0.08
N ASP A 101 15.15 1.01 -0.45
CA ASP A 101 15.40 2.44 -0.27
C ASP A 101 14.69 2.99 0.97
N ASP A 102 15.11 4.18 1.39
CA ASP A 102 14.51 4.85 2.55
C ASP A 102 13.18 5.48 2.14
N VAL A 103 12.10 4.79 2.39
CA VAL A 103 10.76 5.22 1.99
C VAL A 103 10.35 6.50 2.69
N LYS A 104 10.62 6.60 3.99
CA LYS A 104 10.23 7.79 4.75
C LYS A 104 10.94 9.04 4.23
N ALA A 105 12.23 8.94 3.95
CA ALA A 105 12.99 10.05 3.42
C ALA A 105 12.49 10.47 2.04
N PHE A 106 12.16 9.49 1.21
CA PHE A 106 11.64 9.75 -0.12
C PHE A 106 10.30 10.49 -0.05
N ILE A 107 9.40 10.03 0.80
CA ILE A 107 8.10 10.67 0.97
C ILE A 107 8.27 12.12 1.42
N LYS A 108 9.12 12.33 2.41
CA LYS A 108 9.37 13.66 2.94
C LYS A 108 9.89 14.61 1.86
N ALA A 109 10.78 14.10 1.01
CA ALA A 109 11.39 14.92 -0.04
C ALA A 109 10.41 15.28 -1.15
N ASN A 110 9.38 14.44 -1.38
CA ASN A 110 8.47 14.61 -2.51
C ASN A 110 7.05 15.03 -2.12
N LYS A 111 6.77 15.06 -0.85
CA LYS A 111 5.44 15.45 -0.37
C LYS A 111 5.22 16.94 -0.56
N LYS A 112 4.04 17.27 -1.07
CA LYS A 112 3.68 18.68 -1.29
C LYS A 112 2.77 19.23 -0.20
#